data_3bf8e7082a8f2e53206e9a50c595ee0d
#
_entry.id   3bf8e7082a8f2e53206e9a50c595ee0d
#
_cell.length_a   1.000
_cell.length_b   1.000
_cell.length_c   1.000
_cell.angle_alpha   90.00
_cell.angle_beta   90.00
_cell.angle_gamma   90.00
#
_symmetry.space_group_name_H-M   'P 1'
#
loop_
_entity.id
_entity.type
_entity.pdbx_description
1 polymer ?
#
loop_
_entity_poly.entity_id
_entity_poly.type
_entity_poly.pdbx_seq_one_letter_code
_entity_poly.pdbx_strand_id
1 'polypeptide(L)'
;MRNAIALVLIARNEERCIARCLDSARAHVDEMIVLDTGSTDATREIAAHCGARVLSAAWPDDFSAARNLALSHTNAPWRLVLDADEWIAAGAESLSAIRAREPGFLGLLRVDSVVNDERGALQHAPSWIPRLLPAGVHYEGRIHEQPAGALPRERLALVIGHDGYLDHAREAKAGRNERLLRMALAEHPGDAYLHYQLGKDLEVRSRFAEALPHYLEAHRAGEAAAAWRHDLVVRLIFTLKKLKQFAEAVELASHELERWSDSPDFFFTVGDLLLDWALAEPQRAAELLPQIEASWQRAVLIGERPELPDSVRGRGSFLAAHNLAAFHESLGQAAQAAQWREREARWRQAE
;
A
#
# COMPACT_ATOMS: atom_id res chain seq x y z
N MET A 1 -36.96 -0.67 4.48
CA MET A 1 -36.43 0.47 5.28
C MET A 1 -35.06 0.82 4.71
N ARG A 2 -34.65 2.09 4.76
CA ARG A 2 -33.26 2.44 4.36
C ARG A 2 -32.31 2.16 5.52
N ASN A 3 -31.25 1.41 5.27
CA ASN A 3 -30.23 1.12 6.29
C ASN A 3 -29.40 2.39 6.58
N ALA A 4 -29.23 2.70 7.86
CA ALA A 4 -28.39 3.81 8.28
C ALA A 4 -26.92 3.51 8.03
N ILE A 5 -26.14 4.57 7.75
CA ILE A 5 -24.69 4.53 7.60
C ILE A 5 -24.08 5.43 8.68
N ALA A 6 -23.17 4.88 9.47
CA ALA A 6 -22.32 5.64 10.39
C ALA A 6 -20.94 5.87 9.79
N LEU A 7 -20.41 7.09 9.85
CA LEU A 7 -18.98 7.32 9.73
C LEU A 7 -18.33 7.07 11.09
N VAL A 8 -17.28 6.26 11.11
CA VAL A 8 -16.53 5.92 12.34
C VAL A 8 -15.05 6.13 12.09
N LEU A 9 -14.40 6.91 12.93
CA LEU A 9 -12.96 7.11 12.85
C LEU A 9 -12.31 7.20 14.23
N ILE A 10 -11.02 6.92 14.29
CA ILE A 10 -10.14 7.19 15.43
C ILE A 10 -9.25 8.38 15.07
N ALA A 11 -8.94 9.23 16.03
CA ALA A 11 -8.12 10.42 15.79
C ALA A 11 -7.13 10.66 16.92
N ARG A 12 -5.96 11.23 16.58
CA ARG A 12 -5.01 11.79 17.54
C ARG A 12 -4.14 12.85 16.89
N ASN A 13 -4.29 14.12 17.30
CA ASN A 13 -3.55 15.28 16.77
C ASN A 13 -3.73 15.43 15.24
N GLU A 14 -4.98 15.53 14.82
CA GLU A 14 -5.38 15.62 13.40
C GLU A 14 -6.13 16.94 13.09
N GLU A 15 -5.86 18.02 13.86
CA GLU A 15 -6.52 19.34 13.68
C GLU A 15 -6.41 19.86 12.25
N ARG A 16 -5.33 19.49 11.53
CA ARG A 16 -5.07 19.89 10.14
C ARG A 16 -6.08 19.34 9.14
N CYS A 17 -6.58 18.12 9.34
CA CYS A 17 -7.29 17.37 8.30
C CYS A 17 -8.67 16.85 8.71
N ILE A 18 -8.96 16.70 10.01
CA ILE A 18 -10.20 16.08 10.48
C ILE A 18 -11.48 16.79 9.99
N ALA A 19 -11.45 18.12 9.85
CA ALA A 19 -12.60 18.87 9.32
C ALA A 19 -12.94 18.42 7.89
N ARG A 20 -11.92 18.31 7.01
CA ARG A 20 -12.11 17.87 5.62
C ARG A 20 -12.67 16.46 5.56
N CYS A 21 -12.16 15.54 6.41
CA CYS A 21 -12.69 14.18 6.51
C CYS A 21 -14.19 14.17 6.82
N LEU A 22 -14.58 14.83 7.92
CA LEU A 22 -15.95 14.86 8.40
C LEU A 22 -16.90 15.58 7.43
N ASP A 23 -16.50 16.75 6.90
CA ASP A 23 -17.32 17.53 5.98
C ASP A 23 -17.58 16.80 4.67
N SER A 24 -16.60 16.02 4.18
CA SER A 24 -16.76 15.21 2.95
C SER A 24 -17.86 14.14 3.08
N ALA A 25 -18.08 13.63 4.27
CA ALA A 25 -19.02 12.55 4.53
C ALA A 25 -20.38 13.04 5.09
N ARG A 26 -20.44 14.22 5.70
CA ARG A 26 -21.59 14.74 6.48
C ARG A 26 -22.94 14.61 5.77
N ALA A 27 -23.01 14.94 4.47
CA ALA A 27 -24.24 14.89 3.70
C ALA A 27 -24.69 13.45 3.33
N HIS A 28 -23.85 12.45 3.56
CA HIS A 28 -24.02 11.10 3.05
C HIS A 28 -24.18 10.04 4.14
N VAL A 29 -23.95 10.40 5.40
CA VAL A 29 -24.07 9.51 6.57
C VAL A 29 -25.12 10.00 7.56
N ASP A 30 -25.61 9.14 8.44
CA ASP A 30 -26.66 9.49 9.41
C ASP A 30 -26.07 9.90 10.75
N GLU A 31 -24.88 9.42 11.07
CA GLU A 31 -24.11 9.81 12.26
C GLU A 31 -22.61 9.77 11.98
N MET A 32 -21.87 10.57 12.74
CA MET A 32 -20.42 10.61 12.70
C MET A 32 -19.86 10.39 14.12
N ILE A 33 -18.96 9.41 14.27
CA ILE A 33 -18.33 9.05 15.54
C ILE A 33 -16.84 9.23 15.40
N VAL A 34 -16.27 10.00 16.31
CA VAL A 34 -14.83 10.20 16.42
C VAL A 34 -14.38 9.71 17.81
N LEU A 35 -13.54 8.69 17.84
CA LEU A 35 -12.84 8.27 19.04
C LEU A 35 -11.49 8.98 19.09
N ASP A 36 -11.40 9.99 19.93
CA ASP A 36 -10.13 10.66 20.24
C ASP A 36 -9.29 9.80 21.19
N THR A 37 -8.06 9.51 20.78
CA THR A 37 -7.13 8.65 21.52
C THR A 37 -6.05 9.44 22.25
N GLY A 38 -6.36 10.68 22.65
CA GLY A 38 -5.51 11.53 23.46
C GLY A 38 -4.86 12.68 22.67
N SER A 39 -5.67 13.42 21.90
CA SER A 39 -5.23 14.64 21.25
C SER A 39 -4.92 15.74 22.25
N THR A 40 -3.89 16.53 21.94
CA THR A 40 -3.44 17.71 22.69
C THR A 40 -3.61 19.00 21.90
N ASP A 41 -4.05 18.90 20.65
CA ASP A 41 -4.38 19.99 19.73
C ASP A 41 -5.90 20.23 19.65
N ALA A 42 -6.38 21.01 18.68
CA ALA A 42 -7.78 21.34 18.50
C ALA A 42 -8.64 20.24 17.82
N THR A 43 -8.13 19.01 17.68
CA THR A 43 -8.83 17.90 16.98
C THR A 43 -10.26 17.69 17.51
N ARG A 44 -10.43 17.62 18.85
CA ARG A 44 -11.73 17.33 19.48
C ARG A 44 -12.75 18.45 19.25
N GLU A 45 -12.31 19.68 19.42
CA GLU A 45 -13.13 20.89 19.24
C GLU A 45 -13.59 21.00 17.80
N ILE A 46 -12.70 20.78 16.83
CA ILE A 46 -13.01 20.78 15.39
C ILE A 46 -14.01 19.66 15.06
N ALA A 47 -13.78 18.45 15.53
CA ALA A 47 -14.67 17.32 15.28
C ALA A 47 -16.08 17.57 15.82
N ALA A 48 -16.19 18.10 17.04
CA ALA A 48 -17.48 18.45 17.63
C ALA A 48 -18.19 19.56 16.84
N HIS A 49 -17.46 20.59 16.40
CA HIS A 49 -18.01 21.66 15.54
C HIS A 49 -18.51 21.14 14.20
N CYS A 50 -17.85 20.12 13.64
CA CYS A 50 -18.30 19.40 12.46
C CYS A 50 -19.55 18.52 12.71
N GLY A 51 -20.08 18.47 13.93
CA GLY A 51 -21.28 17.70 14.27
C GLY A 51 -21.01 16.22 14.58
N ALA A 52 -19.77 15.83 14.77
CA ALA A 52 -19.45 14.48 15.19
C ALA A 52 -19.69 14.27 16.69
N ARG A 53 -20.11 13.07 17.08
CA ARG A 53 -20.09 12.61 18.46
C ARG A 53 -18.66 12.22 18.82
N VAL A 54 -18.01 13.07 19.63
CA VAL A 54 -16.61 12.85 20.06
C VAL A 54 -16.60 12.05 21.36
N LEU A 55 -15.84 10.97 21.35
CA LEU A 55 -15.59 10.10 22.48
C LEU A 55 -14.09 10.16 22.80
N SER A 56 -13.70 9.94 24.03
CA SER A 56 -12.30 9.95 24.44
C SER A 56 -11.92 8.63 25.09
N ALA A 57 -10.77 8.07 24.69
CA ALA A 57 -10.16 6.91 25.30
C ALA A 57 -8.64 7.06 25.33
N ALA A 58 -7.98 6.37 26.26
CA ALA A 58 -6.52 6.27 26.19
C ALA A 58 -6.09 5.42 24.99
N TRP A 59 -4.97 5.79 24.37
CA TRP A 59 -4.40 4.97 23.28
C TRP A 59 -3.96 3.59 23.82
N PRO A 60 -4.53 2.48 23.29
CA PRO A 60 -4.24 1.13 23.83
C PRO A 60 -3.00 0.47 23.24
N ASP A 61 -2.21 1.18 22.42
CA ASP A 61 -1.13 0.61 21.59
C ASP A 61 -1.61 -0.49 20.62
N ASP A 62 -2.86 -0.36 20.15
CA ASP A 62 -3.54 -1.33 19.30
C ASP A 62 -4.62 -0.62 18.48
N PHE A 63 -4.43 -0.61 17.14
CA PHE A 63 -5.37 0.03 16.24
C PHE A 63 -6.70 -0.71 16.17
N SER A 64 -6.69 -2.05 16.18
CA SER A 64 -7.92 -2.83 16.13
C SER A 64 -8.77 -2.61 17.39
N ALA A 65 -8.14 -2.56 18.56
CA ALA A 65 -8.83 -2.30 19.82
C ALA A 65 -9.47 -0.89 19.81
N ALA A 66 -8.75 0.13 19.33
CA ALA A 66 -9.29 1.48 19.23
C ALA A 66 -10.45 1.56 18.22
N ARG A 67 -10.31 0.95 17.02
CA ARG A 67 -11.39 0.93 16.02
C ARG A 67 -12.61 0.16 16.52
N ASN A 68 -12.41 -0.98 17.14
CA ASN A 68 -13.51 -1.79 17.69
C ASN A 68 -14.25 -1.04 18.80
N LEU A 69 -13.54 -0.31 19.65
CA LEU A 69 -14.17 0.58 20.63
C LEU A 69 -15.01 1.66 19.94
N ALA A 70 -14.47 2.33 18.90
CA ALA A 70 -15.25 3.31 18.15
C ALA A 70 -16.49 2.69 17.49
N LEU A 71 -16.35 1.52 16.86
CA LEU A 71 -17.45 0.78 16.22
C LEU A 71 -18.54 0.35 17.21
N SER A 72 -18.19 0.08 18.47
CA SER A 72 -19.18 -0.31 19.51
C SER A 72 -20.13 0.80 19.90
N HIS A 73 -19.84 2.03 19.53
CA HIS A 73 -20.66 3.20 19.83
C HIS A 73 -21.73 3.51 18.76
N THR A 74 -21.90 2.68 17.75
CA THR A 74 -22.96 2.80 16.74
C THR A 74 -23.75 1.51 16.59
N ASN A 75 -25.04 1.63 16.35
CA ASN A 75 -25.93 0.54 15.94
C ASN A 75 -26.27 0.58 14.45
N ALA A 76 -25.65 1.46 13.68
CA ALA A 76 -25.91 1.55 12.25
C ALA A 76 -25.60 0.22 11.55
N PRO A 77 -26.48 -0.25 10.64
CA PRO A 77 -26.23 -1.47 9.85
C PRO A 77 -24.99 -1.40 9.00
N TRP A 78 -24.64 -0.21 8.48
CA TRP A 78 -23.42 0.03 7.74
C TRP A 78 -22.48 1.00 8.47
N ARG A 79 -21.20 0.72 8.44
CA ARG A 79 -20.15 1.55 9.03
C ARG A 79 -19.12 1.87 7.97
N LEU A 80 -19.02 3.16 7.62
CA LEU A 80 -17.93 3.70 6.82
C LEU A 80 -16.78 4.05 7.78
N VAL A 81 -15.65 3.38 7.63
CA VAL A 81 -14.46 3.60 8.47
C VAL A 81 -13.44 4.37 7.66
N LEU A 82 -13.08 5.57 8.11
CA LEU A 82 -12.03 6.40 7.51
C LEU A 82 -10.95 6.73 8.54
N ASP A 83 -9.76 7.05 8.05
CA ASP A 83 -8.74 7.71 8.84
C ASP A 83 -8.96 9.23 8.81
N ALA A 84 -8.48 9.97 9.82
CA ALA A 84 -8.74 11.41 9.90
C ALA A 84 -8.08 12.21 8.76
N ASP A 85 -7.06 11.65 8.10
CA ASP A 85 -6.35 12.20 6.94
C ASP A 85 -6.91 11.68 5.59
N GLU A 86 -8.06 10.97 5.63
CA GLU A 86 -8.83 10.51 4.47
C GLU A 86 -10.11 11.35 4.26
N TRP A 87 -10.59 11.48 3.02
CA TRP A 87 -11.83 12.17 2.69
C TRP A 87 -12.50 11.52 1.48
N ILE A 88 -13.82 11.65 1.36
CA ILE A 88 -14.55 11.24 0.17
C ILE A 88 -14.21 12.22 -0.96
N ALA A 89 -13.46 11.74 -1.96
CA ALA A 89 -13.04 12.52 -3.11
C ALA A 89 -14.04 12.46 -4.28
N ALA A 90 -14.70 11.30 -4.46
CA ALA A 90 -15.72 11.11 -5.50
C ALA A 90 -16.65 9.93 -5.18
N GLY A 91 -17.81 9.87 -5.86
CA GLY A 91 -18.72 8.72 -5.80
C GLY A 91 -19.58 8.65 -4.52
N ALA A 92 -19.66 9.72 -3.74
CA ALA A 92 -20.45 9.77 -2.49
C ALA A 92 -21.93 9.38 -2.69
N GLU A 93 -22.49 9.67 -3.85
CA GLU A 93 -23.86 9.31 -4.24
C GLU A 93 -24.12 7.81 -4.22
N SER A 94 -23.07 6.97 -4.40
CA SER A 94 -23.17 5.51 -4.33
C SER A 94 -23.61 5.00 -2.95
N LEU A 95 -23.36 5.77 -1.88
CA LEU A 95 -23.84 5.46 -0.53
C LEU A 95 -25.37 5.39 -0.45
N SER A 96 -26.08 6.16 -1.31
CA SER A 96 -27.54 6.08 -1.38
C SER A 96 -28.04 4.71 -1.85
N ALA A 97 -27.33 4.06 -2.78
CA ALA A 97 -27.63 2.70 -3.23
C ALA A 97 -27.30 1.67 -2.15
N ILE A 98 -26.23 1.87 -1.39
CA ILE A 98 -25.83 0.99 -0.27
C ILE A 98 -26.92 0.94 0.82
N ARG A 99 -27.61 2.04 1.08
CA ARG A 99 -28.73 2.08 2.05
C ARG A 99 -29.88 1.12 1.72
N ALA A 100 -30.02 0.74 0.45
CA ALA A 100 -31.04 -0.21 0.00
C ALA A 100 -30.59 -1.68 0.05
N ARG A 101 -29.31 -1.93 0.34
CA ARG A 101 -28.71 -3.25 0.35
C ARG A 101 -28.67 -3.85 1.75
N GLU A 102 -28.81 -5.17 1.82
CA GLU A 102 -28.62 -5.90 3.10
C GLU A 102 -27.13 -5.94 3.45
N PRO A 103 -26.78 -5.70 4.73
CA PRO A 103 -25.42 -5.76 5.22
C PRO A 103 -24.88 -7.20 5.24
N GLY A 104 -24.18 -7.62 4.20
CA GLY A 104 -23.68 -8.99 4.07
C GLY A 104 -22.33 -9.10 3.33
N PHE A 105 -21.64 -7.99 3.09
CA PHE A 105 -20.34 -7.95 2.39
C PHE A 105 -19.44 -6.85 2.94
N LEU A 106 -18.15 -6.93 2.64
CA LEU A 106 -17.17 -5.86 2.86
C LEU A 106 -17.04 -5.00 1.61
N GLY A 107 -17.33 -3.70 1.72
CA GLY A 107 -17.14 -2.76 0.62
C GLY A 107 -15.67 -2.34 0.51
N LEU A 108 -15.04 -2.70 -0.60
CA LEU A 108 -13.72 -2.22 -0.97
C LEU A 108 -13.84 -0.85 -1.61
N LEU A 109 -13.19 0.14 -1.05
CA LEU A 109 -13.11 1.50 -1.59
C LEU A 109 -11.75 1.72 -2.22
N ARG A 110 -11.72 2.49 -3.32
CA ARG A 110 -10.47 2.94 -3.90
C ARG A 110 -9.93 4.09 -3.05
N VAL A 111 -8.76 3.88 -2.47
CA VAL A 111 -8.01 4.93 -1.75
C VAL A 111 -6.89 5.42 -2.66
N ASP A 112 -6.96 6.69 -3.06
CA ASP A 112 -5.95 7.36 -3.88
C ASP A 112 -5.00 8.12 -2.95
N SER A 113 -3.89 7.48 -2.60
CA SER A 113 -2.87 8.08 -1.75
C SER A 113 -1.94 8.99 -2.56
N VAL A 114 -1.73 10.21 -2.05
CA VAL A 114 -0.74 11.14 -2.62
C VAL A 114 0.63 10.78 -2.05
N VAL A 115 1.56 10.45 -2.92
CA VAL A 115 2.96 10.11 -2.58
C VAL A 115 3.92 10.97 -3.39
N ASN A 116 5.10 11.24 -2.85
CA ASN A 116 6.18 11.87 -3.63
C ASN A 116 6.98 10.78 -4.35
N ASP A 117 7.25 10.97 -5.64
CA ASP A 117 8.23 10.15 -6.35
C ASP A 117 9.67 10.50 -5.93
N GLU A 118 10.65 9.77 -6.47
CA GLU A 118 12.08 10.00 -6.18
C GLU A 118 12.59 11.41 -6.59
N ARG A 119 11.83 12.14 -7.41
CA ARG A 119 12.11 13.51 -7.87
C ARG A 119 11.30 14.56 -7.13
N GLY A 120 10.47 14.14 -6.14
CA GLY A 120 9.58 15.01 -5.37
C GLY A 120 8.30 15.41 -6.11
N ALA A 121 7.99 14.81 -7.27
CA ALA A 121 6.72 15.03 -7.94
C ALA A 121 5.60 14.22 -7.27
N LEU A 122 4.41 14.82 -7.17
CA LEU A 122 3.25 14.16 -6.59
C LEU A 122 2.73 13.07 -7.53
N GLN A 123 2.59 11.86 -7.01
CA GLN A 123 1.98 10.74 -7.70
C GLN A 123 0.80 10.19 -6.89
N HIS A 124 -0.14 9.57 -7.59
CA HIS A 124 -1.28 8.88 -6.98
C HIS A 124 -1.05 7.37 -6.99
N ALA A 125 -1.10 6.76 -5.81
CA ALA A 125 -1.01 5.30 -5.64
C ALA A 125 -2.39 4.77 -5.23
N PRO A 126 -3.19 4.21 -6.17
CA PRO A 126 -4.50 3.67 -5.85
C PRO A 126 -4.37 2.31 -5.15
N SER A 127 -5.17 2.11 -4.10
CA SER A 127 -5.32 0.82 -3.43
C SER A 127 -6.79 0.53 -3.13
N TRP A 128 -7.16 -0.76 -3.03
CA TRP A 128 -8.51 -1.17 -2.69
C TRP A 128 -8.55 -1.69 -1.25
N ILE A 129 -9.18 -0.91 -0.36
CA ILE A 129 -9.18 -1.17 1.07
C ILE A 129 -10.62 -1.40 1.54
N PRO A 130 -10.90 -2.39 2.41
CA PRO A 130 -12.21 -2.59 3.01
C PRO A 130 -12.49 -1.46 4.01
N ARG A 131 -13.30 -0.50 3.61
CA ARG A 131 -13.68 0.68 4.41
C ARG A 131 -15.16 0.76 4.72
N LEU A 132 -16.03 0.01 4.00
CA LEU A 132 -17.45 -0.09 4.33
C LEU A 132 -17.74 -1.47 4.91
N LEU A 133 -18.18 -1.51 6.17
CA LEU A 133 -18.37 -2.73 6.95
C LEU A 133 -19.83 -2.91 7.33
N PRO A 134 -20.39 -4.14 7.30
CA PRO A 134 -21.68 -4.43 7.93
C PRO A 134 -21.55 -4.45 9.46
N ALA A 135 -22.69 -4.32 10.13
CA ALA A 135 -22.75 -4.49 11.58
C ALA A 135 -22.21 -5.85 12.03
N GLY A 136 -21.53 -5.89 13.17
CA GLY A 136 -20.95 -7.11 13.74
C GLY A 136 -19.55 -7.44 13.25
N VAL A 137 -19.05 -6.80 12.18
CA VAL A 137 -17.64 -6.94 11.79
C VAL A 137 -16.77 -6.15 12.75
N HIS A 138 -15.69 -6.75 13.17
CA HIS A 138 -14.64 -6.13 13.99
C HIS A 138 -13.29 -6.23 13.28
N TYR A 139 -12.30 -5.45 13.75
CA TYR A 139 -10.93 -5.50 13.27
C TYR A 139 -10.08 -6.43 14.11
N GLU A 140 -9.10 -7.07 13.47
CA GLU A 140 -8.06 -7.87 14.11
C GLU A 140 -6.69 -7.37 13.66
N GLY A 141 -5.69 -7.55 14.52
CA GLY A 141 -4.31 -7.09 14.31
C GLY A 141 -4.03 -5.75 14.98
N ARG A 142 -2.95 -5.72 15.78
CA ARG A 142 -2.51 -4.54 16.53
C ARG A 142 -2.20 -3.35 15.63
N ILE A 143 -1.67 -3.63 14.44
CA ILE A 143 -1.33 -2.68 13.38
C ILE A 143 -1.51 -3.37 12.02
N HIS A 144 -1.79 -2.60 10.95
CA HIS A 144 -2.25 -3.10 9.65
C HIS A 144 -3.48 -4.00 9.80
N GLU A 145 -4.35 -3.57 10.70
CA GLU A 145 -5.55 -4.28 11.12
C GLU A 145 -6.49 -4.53 9.93
N GLN A 146 -7.07 -5.71 9.92
CA GLN A 146 -7.99 -6.15 8.88
C GLN A 146 -9.36 -6.45 9.46
N PRO A 147 -10.46 -6.22 8.71
CA PRO A 147 -11.77 -6.71 9.12
C PRO A 147 -11.77 -8.23 9.21
N ALA A 148 -12.20 -8.75 10.36
CA ALA A 148 -12.30 -10.18 10.64
C ALA A 148 -13.45 -10.84 9.86
N GLY A 149 -13.29 -12.14 9.58
CA GLY A 149 -14.30 -12.98 8.95
C GLY A 149 -14.16 -13.11 7.43
N ALA A 150 -14.92 -14.06 6.88
CA ALA A 150 -14.85 -14.47 5.47
C ALA A 150 -16.01 -13.90 4.62
N LEU A 151 -16.44 -12.68 4.90
CA LEU A 151 -17.50 -12.04 4.11
C LEU A 151 -17.05 -11.77 2.67
N PRO A 152 -17.97 -11.85 1.68
CA PRO A 152 -17.71 -11.41 0.32
C PRO A 152 -17.15 -9.99 0.27
N ARG A 153 -16.23 -9.73 -0.64
CA ARG A 153 -15.63 -8.41 -0.86
C ARG A 153 -16.10 -7.84 -2.18
N GLU A 154 -16.65 -6.63 -2.17
CA GLU A 154 -17.18 -5.97 -3.36
C GLU A 154 -16.54 -4.60 -3.56
N ARG A 155 -16.07 -4.30 -4.76
CA ARG A 155 -15.57 -2.97 -5.12
C ARG A 155 -16.75 -2.02 -5.30
N LEU A 156 -16.68 -0.86 -4.63
CA LEU A 156 -17.70 0.18 -4.70
C LEU A 156 -17.18 1.39 -5.48
N ALA A 157 -18.08 2.14 -6.08
CA ALA A 157 -17.77 3.35 -6.85
C ALA A 157 -17.50 4.58 -5.95
N LEU A 158 -16.87 4.37 -4.80
CA LEU A 158 -16.50 5.42 -3.85
C LEU A 158 -14.99 5.57 -3.85
N VAL A 159 -14.52 6.80 -4.03
CA VAL A 159 -13.09 7.13 -4.06
C VAL A 159 -12.74 7.94 -2.84
N ILE A 160 -11.75 7.50 -2.13
CA ILE A 160 -11.19 8.14 -0.93
C ILE A 160 -9.84 8.78 -1.31
N GLY A 161 -9.72 10.08 -1.06
CA GLY A 161 -8.42 10.76 -1.13
C GLY A 161 -7.67 10.58 0.18
N HIS A 162 -6.34 10.50 0.12
CA HIS A 162 -5.48 10.36 1.28
C HIS A 162 -4.17 11.14 1.08
N ASP A 163 -3.80 12.01 2.04
CA ASP A 163 -2.57 12.84 2.00
C ASP A 163 -1.61 12.58 3.16
N GLY A 164 -1.82 11.52 3.92
CA GLY A 164 -1.05 11.18 5.13
C GLY A 164 0.40 10.75 4.90
N TYR A 165 0.84 10.66 3.62
CA TYR A 165 2.23 10.32 3.26
C TYR A 165 3.13 11.54 3.02
N LEU A 166 2.65 12.75 3.25
CA LEU A 166 3.49 13.95 3.14
C LEU A 166 4.51 14.00 4.30
N ASP A 167 5.73 14.43 4.00
CA ASP A 167 6.98 14.19 4.78
C ASP A 167 6.93 14.45 6.30
N HIS A 168 6.19 15.44 6.76
CA HIS A 168 6.15 15.81 8.20
C HIS A 168 5.43 14.79 9.10
N ALA A 169 4.56 13.94 8.55
CA ALA A 169 3.85 12.90 9.31
C ALA A 169 4.59 11.56 9.35
N ARG A 170 5.54 11.34 8.44
CA ARG A 170 6.21 10.04 8.25
C ARG A 170 7.13 9.66 9.41
N GLU A 171 7.95 10.60 9.94
CA GLU A 171 8.92 10.30 11.00
C GLU A 171 8.26 9.92 12.32
N ALA A 172 7.22 10.66 12.74
CA ALA A 172 6.49 10.35 13.96
C ALA A 172 5.69 9.02 13.84
N LYS A 173 5.13 8.73 12.66
CA LYS A 173 4.42 7.48 12.37
C LYS A 173 5.38 6.29 12.32
N ALA A 174 6.61 6.45 11.79
CA ALA A 174 7.57 5.37 11.58
C ALA A 174 7.99 4.67 12.89
N GLY A 175 8.46 5.41 13.89
CA GLY A 175 8.87 4.82 15.17
C GLY A 175 7.72 4.12 15.91
N ARG A 176 6.50 4.67 15.83
CA ARG A 176 5.30 4.04 16.39
C ARG A 176 4.99 2.72 15.69
N ASN A 177 5.01 2.70 14.37
CA ASN A 177 4.64 1.52 13.59
C ASN A 177 5.62 0.36 13.85
N GLU A 178 6.93 0.61 13.81
CA GLU A 178 7.93 -0.39 14.15
C GLU A 178 7.71 -0.96 15.56
N ARG A 179 7.46 -0.10 16.56
CA ARG A 179 7.21 -0.54 17.94
C ARG A 179 5.99 -1.47 18.01
N LEU A 180 4.88 -1.10 17.37
CA LEU A 180 3.66 -1.91 17.37
C LEU A 180 3.85 -3.24 16.64
N LEU A 181 4.56 -3.26 15.51
CA LEU A 181 4.89 -4.49 14.77
C LEU A 181 5.75 -5.43 15.62
N ARG A 182 6.77 -4.89 16.32
CA ARG A 182 7.59 -5.69 17.22
C ARG A 182 6.82 -6.24 18.42
N MET A 183 5.86 -5.47 18.97
CA MET A 183 4.96 -5.94 20.03
C MET A 183 4.07 -7.08 19.51
N ALA A 184 3.47 -6.93 18.33
CA ALA A 184 2.64 -7.96 17.72
C ALA A 184 3.44 -9.24 17.42
N LEU A 185 4.68 -9.12 16.92
CA LEU A 185 5.58 -10.25 16.70
C LEU A 185 6.03 -10.92 17.99
N ALA A 186 6.15 -10.20 19.11
CA ALA A 186 6.43 -10.82 20.41
C ALA A 186 5.26 -11.72 20.88
N GLU A 187 4.03 -11.37 20.54
CA GLU A 187 2.83 -12.14 20.82
C GLU A 187 2.64 -13.30 19.81
N HIS A 188 2.99 -13.07 18.54
CA HIS A 188 2.84 -14.01 17.43
C HIS A 188 4.14 -14.17 16.60
N PRO A 189 5.18 -14.82 17.14
CA PRO A 189 6.54 -14.83 16.54
C PRO A 189 6.62 -15.50 15.15
N GLY A 190 5.65 -16.34 14.81
CA GLY A 190 5.60 -17.05 13.52
C GLY A 190 4.67 -16.41 12.49
N ASP A 191 4.10 -15.25 12.76
CA ASP A 191 3.17 -14.60 11.84
C ASP A 191 3.91 -14.01 10.62
N ALA A 192 3.76 -14.67 9.49
CA ALA A 192 4.42 -14.30 8.24
C ALA A 192 4.01 -12.89 7.74
N TYR A 193 2.75 -12.48 7.96
CA TYR A 193 2.28 -11.17 7.55
C TYR A 193 2.90 -10.05 8.39
N LEU A 194 3.02 -10.24 9.69
CA LEU A 194 3.70 -9.28 10.57
C LEU A 194 5.18 -9.15 10.23
N HIS A 195 5.85 -10.24 9.91
CA HIS A 195 7.22 -10.22 9.42
C HIS A 195 7.34 -9.45 8.11
N TYR A 196 6.44 -9.69 7.14
CA TYR A 196 6.41 -8.93 5.90
C TYR A 196 6.21 -7.42 6.14
N GLN A 197 5.30 -7.03 7.01
CA GLN A 197 5.03 -5.63 7.33
C GLN A 197 6.21 -4.95 8.04
N LEU A 198 6.86 -5.64 8.97
CA LEU A 198 8.06 -5.10 9.63
C LEU A 198 9.23 -4.97 8.64
N GLY A 199 9.39 -5.92 7.73
CA GLY A 199 10.34 -5.80 6.63
C GLY A 199 10.10 -4.55 5.78
N LYS A 200 8.84 -4.27 5.40
CA LYS A 200 8.45 -3.05 4.66
C LYS A 200 8.78 -1.78 5.43
N ASP A 201 8.42 -1.72 6.71
CA ASP A 201 8.67 -0.55 7.54
C ASP A 201 10.17 -0.25 7.69
N LEU A 202 11.00 -1.27 7.80
CA LEU A 202 12.46 -1.17 7.86
C LEU A 202 13.07 -0.78 6.50
N GLU A 203 12.60 -1.39 5.41
CA GLU A 203 13.06 -1.12 4.04
C GLU A 203 12.83 0.33 3.62
N VAL A 204 11.63 0.88 3.86
CA VAL A 204 11.28 2.27 3.54
C VAL A 204 12.23 3.26 4.23
N ARG A 205 12.82 2.87 5.36
CA ARG A 205 13.85 3.63 6.09
C ARG A 205 15.28 3.23 5.71
N SER A 206 15.46 2.50 4.61
CA SER A 206 16.76 2.02 4.11
C SER A 206 17.53 1.14 5.11
N ARG A 207 16.84 0.52 6.07
CA ARG A 207 17.42 -0.42 7.05
C ARG A 207 17.40 -1.84 6.49
N PHE A 208 17.99 -2.03 5.30
CA PHE A 208 17.93 -3.28 4.52
C PHE A 208 18.47 -4.49 5.27
N ALA A 209 19.57 -4.33 6.01
CA ALA A 209 20.16 -5.42 6.79
C ALA A 209 19.23 -5.95 7.90
N GLU A 210 18.38 -5.07 8.45
CA GLU A 210 17.40 -5.45 9.45
C GLU A 210 16.10 -5.95 8.82
N ALA A 211 15.74 -5.45 7.63
CA ALA A 211 14.56 -5.90 6.88
C ALA A 211 14.72 -7.35 6.37
N LEU A 212 15.92 -7.72 5.91
CA LEU A 212 16.18 -9.01 5.27
C LEU A 212 15.71 -10.23 6.10
N PRO A 213 16.08 -10.40 7.38
CA PRO A 213 15.65 -11.56 8.16
C PRO A 213 14.12 -11.65 8.29
N HIS A 214 13.43 -10.51 8.37
CA HIS A 214 11.98 -10.48 8.42
C HIS A 214 11.36 -10.89 7.09
N TYR A 215 11.87 -10.41 5.97
CA TYR A 215 11.41 -10.84 4.65
C TYR A 215 11.66 -12.33 4.37
N LEU A 216 12.83 -12.86 4.78
CA LEU A 216 13.13 -14.28 4.65
C LEU A 216 12.16 -15.13 5.47
N GLU A 217 11.85 -14.72 6.70
CA GLU A 217 10.89 -15.43 7.54
C GLU A 217 9.47 -15.36 6.95
N ALA A 218 9.03 -14.19 6.46
CA ALA A 218 7.77 -14.03 5.77
C ALA A 218 7.68 -14.91 4.50
N HIS A 219 8.78 -15.02 3.75
CA HIS A 219 8.84 -15.85 2.55
C HIS A 219 8.76 -17.34 2.87
N ARG A 220 9.44 -17.78 3.94
CA ARG A 220 9.48 -19.17 4.41
C ARG A 220 8.15 -19.65 5.01
N ALA A 221 7.54 -18.81 5.88
CA ALA A 221 6.36 -19.19 6.65
C ALA A 221 5.04 -18.78 5.97
N GLY A 222 5.07 -17.83 5.03
CA GLY A 222 3.88 -17.33 4.35
C GLY A 222 3.30 -18.33 3.35
N GLU A 223 1.96 -18.34 3.28
CA GLU A 223 1.26 -19.14 2.27
C GLU A 223 1.62 -18.68 0.85
N ALA A 224 1.78 -19.66 -0.03
CA ALA A 224 2.10 -19.40 -1.43
C ALA A 224 1.04 -18.54 -2.13
N ALA A 225 -0.24 -18.69 -1.75
CA ALA A 225 -1.37 -17.96 -2.32
C ALA A 225 -1.69 -16.63 -1.59
N ALA A 226 -0.89 -16.22 -0.59
CA ALA A 226 -1.11 -14.97 0.12
C ALA A 226 -1.08 -13.77 -0.85
N ALA A 227 -2.06 -12.88 -0.74
CA ALA A 227 -2.18 -11.72 -1.64
C ALA A 227 -0.93 -10.82 -1.65
N TRP A 228 -0.24 -10.71 -0.53
CA TRP A 228 0.99 -9.91 -0.37
C TRP A 228 2.28 -10.61 -0.85
N ARG A 229 2.19 -11.88 -1.29
CA ARG A 229 3.36 -12.67 -1.71
C ARG A 229 4.11 -12.06 -2.90
N HIS A 230 3.38 -11.47 -3.84
CA HIS A 230 3.97 -10.80 -5.00
C HIS A 230 4.89 -9.65 -4.57
N ASP A 231 4.37 -8.71 -3.77
CA ASP A 231 5.15 -7.57 -3.27
C ASP A 231 6.33 -8.02 -2.40
N LEU A 232 6.12 -9.03 -1.54
CA LEU A 232 7.20 -9.61 -0.74
C LEU A 232 8.37 -10.08 -1.60
N VAL A 233 8.12 -10.84 -2.67
CA VAL A 233 9.20 -11.38 -3.52
C VAL A 233 9.95 -10.26 -4.23
N VAL A 234 9.24 -9.27 -4.78
CA VAL A 234 9.86 -8.10 -5.42
C VAL A 234 10.73 -7.33 -4.41
N ARG A 235 10.25 -7.09 -3.19
CA ARG A 235 11.00 -6.40 -2.14
C ARG A 235 12.17 -7.19 -1.60
N LEU A 236 12.03 -8.49 -1.49
CA LEU A 236 13.12 -9.36 -1.03
C LEU A 236 14.27 -9.38 -2.05
N ILE A 237 13.96 -9.49 -3.36
CA ILE A 237 14.97 -9.34 -4.43
C ILE A 237 15.64 -7.97 -4.35
N PHE A 238 14.85 -6.90 -4.20
CA PHE A 238 15.37 -5.54 -4.07
C PHE A 238 16.26 -5.37 -2.83
N THR A 239 15.85 -5.91 -1.69
CA THR A 239 16.61 -5.84 -0.42
C THR A 239 17.95 -6.59 -0.54
N LEU A 240 17.96 -7.80 -1.10
CA LEU A 240 19.17 -8.56 -1.38
C LEU A 240 20.11 -7.79 -2.32
N LYS A 241 19.57 -7.18 -3.39
CA LYS A 241 20.31 -6.30 -4.31
C LYS A 241 20.97 -5.14 -3.56
N LYS A 242 20.24 -4.44 -2.68
CA LYS A 242 20.78 -3.32 -1.87
C LYS A 242 21.90 -3.75 -0.93
N LEU A 243 21.87 -4.98 -0.46
CA LEU A 243 22.91 -5.61 0.37
C LEU A 243 24.02 -6.24 -0.47
N LYS A 244 23.98 -6.13 -1.81
CA LYS A 244 24.93 -6.73 -2.75
C LYS A 244 25.01 -8.27 -2.65
N GLN A 245 23.96 -8.90 -2.17
CA GLN A 245 23.80 -10.36 -2.15
C GLN A 245 23.18 -10.81 -3.49
N PHE A 246 23.95 -10.58 -4.57
CA PHE A 246 23.44 -10.73 -5.94
C PHE A 246 23.14 -12.18 -6.30
N ALA A 247 24.00 -13.12 -5.88
CA ALA A 247 23.83 -14.54 -6.18
C ALA A 247 22.57 -15.10 -5.53
N GLU A 248 22.34 -14.78 -4.25
CA GLU A 248 21.16 -15.17 -3.50
C GLU A 248 19.88 -14.55 -4.08
N ALA A 249 19.97 -13.30 -4.56
CA ALA A 249 18.83 -12.64 -5.22
C ALA A 249 18.45 -13.31 -6.54
N VAL A 250 19.43 -13.74 -7.33
CA VAL A 250 19.19 -14.48 -8.59
C VAL A 250 18.67 -15.89 -8.32
N GLU A 251 19.18 -16.58 -7.31
CA GLU A 251 18.65 -17.88 -6.90
C GLU A 251 17.18 -17.78 -6.50
N LEU A 252 16.81 -16.80 -5.66
CA LEU A 252 15.43 -16.53 -5.31
C LEU A 252 14.58 -16.24 -6.54
N ALA A 253 15.05 -15.34 -7.42
CA ALA A 253 14.33 -14.99 -8.65
C ALA A 253 14.10 -16.22 -9.54
N SER A 254 15.08 -17.10 -9.63
CA SER A 254 14.98 -18.35 -10.42
C SER A 254 13.93 -19.30 -9.85
N HIS A 255 13.84 -19.42 -8.53
CA HIS A 255 12.81 -20.25 -7.88
C HIS A 255 11.39 -19.69 -8.02
N GLU A 256 11.24 -18.38 -8.06
CA GLU A 256 9.94 -17.71 -8.14
C GLU A 256 9.52 -17.40 -9.60
N LEU A 257 10.38 -17.66 -10.59
CA LEU A 257 10.19 -17.29 -12.00
C LEU A 257 8.89 -17.83 -12.60
N GLU A 258 8.59 -19.11 -12.37
CA GLU A 258 7.38 -19.75 -12.93
C GLU A 258 6.12 -19.08 -12.38
N ARG A 259 6.11 -18.80 -11.08
CA ARG A 259 4.99 -18.18 -10.39
C ARG A 259 4.70 -16.75 -10.86
N TRP A 260 5.74 -15.97 -11.11
CA TRP A 260 5.64 -14.56 -11.49
C TRP A 260 5.98 -14.30 -12.96
N SER A 261 5.82 -15.31 -13.78
CA SER A 261 6.11 -15.26 -15.24
C SER A 261 5.28 -14.23 -16.01
N ASP A 262 4.20 -13.71 -15.42
CA ASP A 262 3.31 -12.68 -15.96
C ASP A 262 3.33 -11.36 -15.12
N SER A 263 4.34 -11.17 -14.26
CA SER A 263 4.53 -9.95 -13.47
C SER A 263 5.58 -9.02 -14.11
N PRO A 264 5.19 -7.82 -14.56
CA PRO A 264 6.14 -6.83 -15.04
C PRO A 264 7.06 -6.33 -13.93
N ASP A 265 6.55 -6.20 -12.70
CA ASP A 265 7.32 -5.78 -11.52
C ASP A 265 8.47 -6.74 -11.21
N PHE A 266 8.20 -8.03 -11.32
CA PHE A 266 9.20 -9.06 -11.10
C PHE A 266 10.34 -8.95 -12.12
N PHE A 267 10.03 -8.92 -13.42
CA PHE A 267 11.05 -8.82 -14.47
C PHE A 267 11.78 -7.46 -14.46
N PHE A 268 11.08 -6.38 -14.14
CA PHE A 268 11.69 -5.07 -13.97
C PHE A 268 12.75 -5.12 -12.85
N THR A 269 12.40 -5.68 -11.69
CA THR A 269 13.29 -5.81 -10.54
C THR A 269 14.48 -6.74 -10.81
N VAL A 270 14.26 -7.83 -11.57
CA VAL A 270 15.34 -8.73 -12.00
C VAL A 270 16.32 -8.00 -12.94
N GLY A 271 15.81 -7.21 -13.90
CA GLY A 271 16.68 -6.41 -14.78
C GLY A 271 17.54 -5.42 -13.97
N ASP A 272 16.95 -4.73 -13.00
CA ASP A 272 17.67 -3.81 -12.10
C ASP A 272 18.70 -4.52 -11.21
N LEU A 273 18.38 -5.74 -10.74
CA LEU A 273 19.29 -6.58 -9.99
C LEU A 273 20.54 -6.95 -10.82
N LEU A 274 20.31 -7.42 -12.03
CA LEU A 274 21.39 -7.87 -12.92
C LEU A 274 22.25 -6.68 -13.37
N LEU A 275 21.67 -5.49 -13.56
CA LEU A 275 22.43 -4.27 -13.86
C LEU A 275 23.34 -3.88 -12.71
N ASP A 276 22.83 -3.85 -11.48
CA ASP A 276 23.63 -3.51 -10.29
C ASP A 276 24.76 -4.54 -10.11
N TRP A 277 24.50 -5.82 -10.41
CA TRP A 277 25.55 -6.86 -10.37
C TRP A 277 26.62 -6.66 -11.44
N ALA A 278 26.21 -6.37 -12.69
CA ALA A 278 27.17 -6.10 -13.78
C ALA A 278 28.06 -4.88 -13.49
N LEU A 279 27.49 -3.85 -12.84
CA LEU A 279 28.23 -2.65 -12.43
C LEU A 279 29.19 -2.94 -11.26
N ALA A 280 28.81 -3.81 -10.34
CA ALA A 280 29.65 -4.21 -9.20
C ALA A 280 30.77 -5.19 -9.60
N GLU A 281 30.52 -6.03 -10.59
CA GLU A 281 31.44 -7.05 -11.11
C GLU A 281 31.55 -6.97 -12.64
N PRO A 282 32.32 -5.99 -13.19
CA PRO A 282 32.41 -5.74 -14.64
C PRO A 282 32.88 -6.95 -15.46
N GLN A 283 33.62 -7.89 -14.87
CA GLN A 283 34.03 -9.12 -15.53
C GLN A 283 32.85 -10.03 -15.90
N ARG A 284 31.69 -9.87 -15.28
CA ARG A 284 30.46 -10.59 -15.60
C ARG A 284 29.56 -9.87 -16.63
N ALA A 285 29.94 -8.67 -17.05
CA ALA A 285 29.08 -7.88 -17.93
C ALA A 285 28.70 -8.64 -19.21
N ALA A 286 29.64 -9.35 -19.83
CA ALA A 286 29.38 -10.11 -21.07
C ALA A 286 28.27 -11.19 -20.87
N GLU A 287 28.18 -11.78 -19.68
CA GLU A 287 27.15 -12.76 -19.29
C GLU A 287 25.81 -12.09 -18.96
N LEU A 288 25.86 -10.97 -18.25
CA LEU A 288 24.67 -10.36 -17.66
C LEU A 288 23.93 -9.39 -18.60
N LEU A 289 24.63 -8.66 -19.49
CA LEU A 289 24.02 -7.67 -20.37
C LEU A 289 22.84 -8.20 -21.20
N PRO A 290 22.92 -9.40 -21.84
CA PRO A 290 21.78 -9.95 -22.56
C PRO A 290 20.57 -10.26 -21.66
N GLN A 291 20.81 -10.66 -20.40
CA GLN A 291 19.78 -11.00 -19.44
C GLN A 291 19.10 -9.75 -18.88
N ILE A 292 19.84 -8.64 -18.70
CA ILE A 292 19.31 -7.32 -18.31
C ILE A 292 18.30 -6.86 -19.36
N GLU A 293 18.73 -6.83 -20.62
CA GLU A 293 17.89 -6.40 -21.73
C GLU A 293 16.62 -7.27 -21.83
N ALA A 294 16.80 -8.61 -21.82
CA ALA A 294 15.69 -9.55 -21.89
C ALA A 294 14.68 -9.38 -20.75
N SER A 295 15.16 -9.09 -19.53
CA SER A 295 14.29 -8.89 -18.38
C SER A 295 13.40 -7.66 -18.53
N TRP A 296 13.95 -6.50 -18.89
CA TRP A 296 13.14 -5.30 -19.09
C TRP A 296 12.26 -5.39 -20.34
N GLN A 297 12.73 -6.05 -21.43
CA GLN A 297 11.89 -6.33 -22.60
C GLN A 297 10.72 -7.25 -22.22
N ARG A 298 10.93 -8.23 -21.35
CA ARG A 298 9.86 -9.10 -20.85
C ARG A 298 8.84 -8.33 -20.04
N ALA A 299 9.27 -7.41 -19.16
CA ALA A 299 8.37 -6.51 -18.44
C ALA A 299 7.48 -5.71 -19.40
N VAL A 300 8.07 -5.10 -20.42
CA VAL A 300 7.32 -4.37 -21.46
C VAL A 300 6.37 -5.26 -22.25
N LEU A 301 6.78 -6.50 -22.58
CA LEU A 301 5.94 -7.44 -23.32
C LEU A 301 4.70 -7.87 -22.52
N ILE A 302 4.84 -8.03 -21.21
CA ILE A 302 3.73 -8.34 -20.31
C ILE A 302 2.76 -7.14 -20.25
N GLY A 303 3.29 -5.91 -20.19
CA GLY A 303 2.49 -4.70 -20.03
C GLY A 303 2.09 -4.44 -18.57
N GLU A 304 1.25 -3.42 -18.37
CA GLU A 304 0.75 -3.06 -17.04
C GLU A 304 -0.20 -4.13 -16.49
N ARG A 305 -0.04 -4.47 -15.22
CA ARG A 305 -0.83 -5.48 -14.50
C ARG A 305 -1.39 -4.90 -13.19
N PRO A 306 -2.32 -3.92 -13.27
CA PRO A 306 -2.85 -3.22 -12.09
C PRO A 306 -3.67 -4.13 -11.15
N GLU A 307 -4.02 -5.34 -11.58
CA GLU A 307 -4.69 -6.33 -10.74
C GLU A 307 -3.74 -7.07 -9.77
N LEU A 308 -2.43 -7.05 -10.04
CA LEU A 308 -1.45 -7.61 -9.11
C LEU A 308 -1.33 -6.71 -7.88
N PRO A 309 -1.37 -7.29 -6.67
CA PRO A 309 -1.24 -6.53 -5.45
C PRO A 309 0.07 -5.73 -5.40
N ASP A 310 -0.03 -4.46 -5.02
CA ASP A 310 1.10 -3.53 -4.89
C ASP A 310 1.95 -3.38 -6.17
N SER A 311 1.35 -3.63 -7.37
CA SER A 311 2.01 -3.40 -8.64
C SER A 311 2.36 -1.92 -8.83
N VAL A 312 3.52 -1.65 -9.39
CA VAL A 312 4.02 -0.30 -9.62
C VAL A 312 3.80 0.10 -11.08
N ARG A 313 2.98 1.12 -11.28
CA ARG A 313 2.70 1.68 -12.60
C ARG A 313 3.99 2.10 -13.31
N GLY A 314 4.10 1.77 -14.58
CA GLY A 314 5.25 2.09 -15.43
C GLY A 314 6.26 0.96 -15.56
N ARG A 315 6.28 -0.01 -14.65
CA ARG A 315 7.21 -1.14 -14.74
C ARG A 315 6.94 -2.04 -15.94
N GLY A 316 5.67 -2.12 -16.39
CA GLY A 316 5.29 -2.78 -17.63
C GLY A 316 5.30 -1.86 -18.86
N SER A 317 5.70 -0.58 -18.73
CA SER A 317 5.64 0.40 -19.81
C SER A 317 6.80 1.40 -19.76
N PHE A 318 6.52 2.64 -19.34
CA PHE A 318 7.46 3.77 -19.50
C PHE A 318 8.72 3.67 -18.64
N LEU A 319 8.69 3.06 -17.44
CA LEU A 319 9.89 2.88 -16.62
C LEU A 319 10.85 1.85 -17.24
N ALA A 320 10.30 0.71 -17.70
CA ALA A 320 11.11 -0.29 -18.38
C ALA A 320 11.67 0.24 -19.72
N ALA A 321 10.87 1.02 -20.46
CA ALA A 321 11.35 1.68 -21.69
C ALA A 321 12.46 2.70 -21.39
N HIS A 322 12.35 3.45 -20.30
CA HIS A 322 13.40 4.36 -19.83
C HIS A 322 14.71 3.63 -19.57
N ASN A 323 14.64 2.53 -18.82
CA ASN A 323 15.80 1.70 -18.48
C ASN A 323 16.44 1.12 -19.78
N LEU A 324 15.63 0.61 -20.71
CA LEU A 324 16.11 0.10 -21.99
C LEU A 324 16.76 1.19 -22.84
N ALA A 325 16.20 2.40 -22.87
CA ALA A 325 16.81 3.53 -23.58
C ALA A 325 18.19 3.88 -23.01
N ALA A 326 18.28 4.04 -21.68
CA ALA A 326 19.54 4.34 -21.00
C ALA A 326 20.58 3.21 -21.18
N PHE A 327 20.13 1.96 -21.15
CA PHE A 327 20.96 0.78 -21.38
C PHE A 327 21.58 0.81 -22.79
N HIS A 328 20.78 1.00 -23.85
CA HIS A 328 21.28 1.07 -25.22
C HIS A 328 22.16 2.33 -25.47
N GLU A 329 21.85 3.46 -24.83
CA GLU A 329 22.72 4.65 -24.84
C GLU A 329 24.11 4.33 -24.29
N SER A 330 24.18 3.63 -23.15
CA SER A 330 25.44 3.24 -22.51
C SER A 330 26.30 2.31 -23.38
N LEU A 331 25.67 1.54 -24.26
CA LEU A 331 26.32 0.63 -25.20
C LEU A 331 26.62 1.29 -26.57
N GLY A 332 26.34 2.59 -26.76
CA GLY A 332 26.52 3.29 -28.03
C GLY A 332 25.52 2.92 -29.12
N GLN A 333 24.43 2.27 -28.77
CA GLN A 333 23.38 1.78 -29.69
C GLN A 333 22.29 2.84 -29.88
N ALA A 334 22.64 3.98 -30.48
CA ALA A 334 21.80 5.17 -30.56
C ALA A 334 20.42 4.93 -31.21
N ALA A 335 20.33 4.07 -32.22
CA ALA A 335 19.08 3.77 -32.90
C ALA A 335 18.07 3.05 -31.99
N GLN A 336 18.54 2.04 -31.25
CA GLN A 336 17.71 1.31 -30.28
C GLN A 336 17.29 2.22 -29.12
N ALA A 337 18.22 3.03 -28.62
CA ALA A 337 17.94 4.01 -27.58
C ALA A 337 16.82 4.98 -28.01
N ALA A 338 16.90 5.53 -29.23
CA ALA A 338 15.88 6.43 -29.76
C ALA A 338 14.50 5.78 -29.87
N GLN A 339 14.42 4.51 -30.30
CA GLN A 339 13.17 3.77 -30.37
C GLN A 339 12.52 3.61 -28.97
N TRP A 340 13.31 3.31 -27.94
CA TRP A 340 12.80 3.16 -26.57
C TRP A 340 12.39 4.51 -25.98
N ARG A 341 13.10 5.61 -26.27
CA ARG A 341 12.70 6.97 -25.87
C ARG A 341 11.35 7.37 -26.47
N GLU A 342 11.12 7.04 -27.77
CA GLU A 342 9.83 7.30 -28.40
C GLU A 342 8.69 6.54 -27.72
N ARG A 343 8.91 5.25 -27.37
CA ARG A 343 7.92 4.44 -26.65
C ARG A 343 7.66 4.99 -25.26
N GLU A 344 8.70 5.35 -24.52
CA GLU A 344 8.59 6.00 -23.21
C GLU A 344 7.71 7.25 -23.28
N ALA A 345 8.00 8.16 -24.22
CA ALA A 345 7.25 9.40 -24.38
C ALA A 345 5.77 9.15 -24.72
N ARG A 346 5.50 8.18 -25.61
CA ARG A 346 4.13 7.81 -26.00
C ARG A 346 3.31 7.29 -24.80
N TRP A 347 3.90 6.42 -23.97
CA TRP A 347 3.22 5.88 -22.81
C TRP A 347 2.98 6.92 -21.70
N ARG A 348 3.92 7.87 -21.51
CA ARG A 348 3.72 9.00 -20.59
C ARG A 348 2.63 9.99 -21.04
N GLN A 349 2.37 10.10 -22.35
CA GLN A 349 1.31 10.99 -22.88
C GLN A 349 -0.07 10.34 -22.85
N ALA A 350 -0.15 9.00 -22.82
CA ALA A 350 -1.40 8.26 -22.74
C ALA A 350 -1.97 8.21 -21.31
N GLU A 351 -1.29 8.87 -20.39
CA GLU A 351 -1.69 9.06 -18.98
C GLU A 351 -2.59 10.27 -18.79
#